data_74f7a85512428077dc25c49ebd2b69d5
#
_entry.id   74f7a85512428077dc25c49ebd2b69d5
#
_cell.length_a   1.000
_cell.length_b   1.000
_cell.length_c   1.000
_cell.angle_alpha   90.00
_cell.angle_beta   90.00
_cell.angle_gamma   90.00
#
_symmetry.space_group_name_H-M   'P 1'
#
loop_
_entity.id
_entity.type
_entity.pdbx_description
1 polymer ?
#
loop_
_entity_poly.entity_id
_entity_poly.type
_entity_poly.pdbx_seq_one_letter_code
_entity_poly.pdbx_strand_id
1 'polypeptide(L)'
;LSGIENTLKTAWKIAIFLEICVTNKKNMKIKHLLLALALPVVAFFGSCGGDSKDPKPSISLTAGAKYVSGDISVMSDSLLSFSIAATSGSGNLSGINANYSVNGAATKSFFDSAVTGNAVNCIVKTRLAGSVDDVVVFNFTAKDANGQSTTTSIKITVIPPTVPLLGFQSQLVYNTNNTGFEVAYDLNKGVGLLKGASATLKDLMDMSTSAMAQFSKIWGSDNKSKFVKVSSNDFTNASTTTYLYNLWKANSATATSQTAVLAQGDVYLVKSGQDIPFTLYLVKVTKIQDIATIGNHNDYIEFSYKKIDD
;
A
#
# COMPACT_ATOMS: atom_id res chain seq x y z
N LEU A 1 33.97 6.10 13.64
CA LEU A 1 32.88 6.55 14.54
C LEU A 1 31.51 6.71 13.84
N SER A 2 31.38 6.34 12.54
CA SER A 2 30.13 6.47 11.76
C SER A 2 29.26 5.21 11.70
N GLY A 3 29.66 4.13 12.39
CA GLY A 3 28.93 2.83 12.34
C GLY A 3 27.95 2.58 13.50
N ILE A 4 27.93 3.42 14.52
CA ILE A 4 27.14 3.17 15.74
C ILE A 4 25.81 3.96 15.74
N GLU A 5 25.68 5.01 14.95
CA GLU A 5 24.45 5.81 14.91
C GLU A 5 23.31 5.18 14.12
N ASN A 6 23.57 4.27 13.19
CA ASN A 6 22.53 3.62 12.39
C ASN A 6 21.84 2.44 13.09
N THR A 7 22.47 1.86 14.13
CA THR A 7 21.86 0.75 14.90
C THR A 7 20.90 1.24 15.99
N LEU A 8 21.02 2.47 16.43
CA LEU A 8 20.16 3.04 17.48
C LEU A 8 18.83 3.63 16.93
N LYS A 9 18.76 3.98 15.66
CA LYS A 9 17.52 4.49 15.03
C LYS A 9 16.49 3.40 14.69
N THR A 10 16.90 2.15 14.64
CA THR A 10 16.00 1.01 14.35
C THR A 10 15.36 0.42 15.62
N ALA A 11 15.89 0.68 16.80
CA ALA A 11 15.43 0.09 18.04
C ALA A 11 14.28 0.88 18.75
N TRP A 12 13.93 2.06 18.28
CA TRP A 12 12.96 2.95 18.97
C TRP A 12 11.53 2.96 18.38
N LYS A 13 11.21 2.06 17.43
CA LYS A 13 9.90 2.08 16.75
C LYS A 13 8.90 0.99 17.17
N ILE A 14 9.15 0.28 18.26
CA ILE A 14 8.18 -0.72 18.76
C ILE A 14 7.76 -0.30 20.18
N ALA A 15 6.88 0.70 20.28
CA ALA A 15 6.13 0.92 21.51
C ALA A 15 4.94 -0.05 21.52
N ILE A 16 5.11 -1.21 22.17
CA ILE A 16 4.02 -2.15 22.43
C ILE A 16 3.28 -1.62 23.64
N PHE A 17 2.03 -1.15 23.44
CA PHE A 17 1.10 -0.94 24.54
C PHE A 17 0.39 -2.27 24.81
N LEU A 18 0.82 -2.93 25.90
CA LEU A 18 0.18 -4.14 26.41
C LEU A 18 -0.94 -3.72 27.36
N GLU A 19 -2.19 -3.80 26.94
CA GLU A 19 -3.30 -3.89 27.90
C GLU A 19 -3.46 -5.36 28.29
N ILE A 20 -3.16 -5.64 29.55
CA ILE A 20 -3.16 -7.00 30.12
C ILE A 20 -4.58 -7.57 30.10
N CYS A 21 -4.71 -8.82 29.61
CA CYS A 21 -5.94 -9.61 29.77
C CYS A 21 -6.23 -9.82 31.26
N VAL A 22 -7.17 -9.05 31.80
CA VAL A 22 -7.65 -9.25 33.18
C VAL A 22 -8.84 -10.20 33.14
N THR A 23 -8.65 -11.38 33.70
CA THR A 23 -9.75 -12.32 33.95
C THR A 23 -10.67 -11.74 35.03
N ASN A 24 -11.79 -11.18 34.64
CA ASN A 24 -12.74 -10.62 35.58
C ASN A 24 -13.76 -11.69 36.03
N LYS A 25 -13.48 -12.29 37.19
CA LYS A 25 -14.43 -13.15 37.91
C LYS A 25 -15.34 -12.26 38.75
N LYS A 26 -16.41 -11.71 38.19
CA LYS A 26 -17.53 -11.17 38.97
C LYS A 26 -18.85 -11.63 38.39
N ASN A 27 -19.59 -12.33 39.25
CA ASN A 27 -20.99 -12.75 39.05
C ASN A 27 -21.87 -11.57 38.60
N MET A 28 -22.37 -11.62 37.38
CA MET A 28 -23.39 -10.70 36.93
C MET A 28 -24.70 -11.46 36.72
N LYS A 29 -25.71 -11.08 37.51
CA LYS A 29 -27.08 -11.58 37.40
C LYS A 29 -27.68 -11.20 36.08
N ILE A 30 -28.16 -12.20 35.35
CA ILE A 30 -28.82 -12.12 34.06
C ILE A 30 -30.15 -11.37 34.21
N LYS A 31 -30.32 -10.26 33.48
CA LYS A 31 -31.66 -9.78 33.07
C LYS A 31 -31.68 -9.74 31.53
N HIS A 32 -32.71 -10.41 31.03
CA HIS A 32 -33.01 -10.70 29.64
C HIS A 32 -32.95 -9.50 28.71
N LEU A 33 -32.25 -9.66 27.56
CA LEU A 33 -32.63 -9.01 26.33
C LEU A 33 -32.36 -9.97 25.17
N LEU A 34 -33.44 -10.57 24.66
CA LEU A 34 -33.47 -11.34 23.43
C LEU A 34 -33.20 -10.42 22.26
N LEU A 35 -32.11 -10.63 21.56
CA LEU A 35 -31.93 -10.15 20.18
C LEU A 35 -31.48 -11.33 19.33
N ALA A 36 -32.37 -11.75 18.44
CA ALA A 36 -32.13 -12.83 17.50
C ALA A 36 -31.02 -12.49 16.54
N LEU A 37 -29.91 -13.23 16.60
CA LEU A 37 -28.86 -13.20 15.60
C LEU A 37 -28.86 -14.54 14.87
N ALA A 38 -29.22 -14.51 13.58
CA ALA A 38 -29.20 -15.65 12.69
C ALA A 38 -27.74 -16.13 12.51
N LEU A 39 -27.43 -17.27 13.13
CA LEU A 39 -26.20 -18.04 12.88
C LEU A 39 -26.39 -18.88 11.61
N PRO A 40 -25.47 -18.88 10.66
CA PRO A 40 -25.42 -19.93 9.66
C PRO A 40 -24.93 -21.20 10.34
N VAL A 41 -25.82 -22.17 10.54
CA VAL A 41 -25.48 -23.53 10.93
C VAL A 41 -24.84 -24.21 9.74
N VAL A 42 -23.52 -24.30 9.73
CA VAL A 42 -22.82 -25.21 8.84
C VAL A 42 -22.88 -26.60 9.47
N ALA A 43 -23.79 -27.44 9.01
CA ALA A 43 -23.88 -28.84 9.38
C ALA A 43 -22.71 -29.59 8.75
N PHE A 44 -21.71 -29.96 9.56
CA PHE A 44 -20.72 -30.96 9.20
C PHE A 44 -21.36 -32.36 9.40
N PHE A 45 -21.71 -32.99 8.28
CA PHE A 45 -22.01 -34.44 8.30
C PHE A 45 -20.74 -35.21 8.56
N GLY A 46 -20.71 -35.85 9.70
CA GLY A 46 -19.61 -36.69 10.14
C GLY A 46 -19.42 -37.89 9.23
N SER A 47 -18.19 -38.07 8.75
CA SER A 47 -17.69 -39.36 8.31
C SER A 47 -17.34 -40.20 9.56
N CYS A 48 -18.07 -41.27 9.81
CA CYS A 48 -17.81 -42.26 10.85
C CYS A 48 -16.62 -43.13 10.41
N GLY A 49 -15.45 -42.97 11.06
CA GLY A 49 -14.27 -43.78 10.83
C GLY A 49 -13.24 -43.47 11.93
N GLY A 50 -13.11 -44.39 12.90
CA GLY A 50 -12.42 -44.32 14.18
C GLY A 50 -11.04 -43.66 14.14
N ASP A 51 -10.94 -42.66 14.91
CA ASP A 51 -9.92 -42.15 15.85
C ASP A 51 -10.53 -40.87 16.43
N SER A 52 -11.03 -40.92 17.63
CA SER A 52 -11.54 -39.75 18.34
C SER A 52 -10.36 -38.86 18.69
N LYS A 53 -9.87 -38.10 17.70
CA LYS A 53 -8.94 -37.00 17.98
C LYS A 53 -9.70 -35.99 18.83
N ASP A 54 -9.17 -35.71 20.00
CA ASP A 54 -9.71 -34.71 20.89
C ASP A 54 -9.96 -33.41 20.10
N PRO A 55 -11.11 -32.74 20.29
CA PRO A 55 -11.42 -31.51 19.56
C PRO A 55 -10.37 -30.40 19.84
N LYS A 56 -9.89 -29.78 18.78
CA LYS A 56 -8.93 -28.66 18.86
C LYS A 56 -9.59 -27.41 19.44
N PRO A 57 -8.79 -26.50 20.04
CA PRO A 57 -9.30 -25.20 20.41
C PRO A 57 -9.80 -24.42 19.18
N SER A 58 -10.74 -23.52 19.37
CA SER A 58 -11.17 -22.58 18.32
C SER A 58 -10.59 -21.20 18.58
N ILE A 59 -10.37 -20.42 17.50
CA ILE A 59 -9.94 -19.03 17.59
C ILE A 59 -10.60 -18.23 16.45
N SER A 60 -11.05 -17.03 16.76
CA SER A 60 -11.65 -16.11 15.81
C SER A 60 -11.31 -14.66 16.14
N LEU A 61 -11.39 -13.78 15.14
CA LEU A 61 -11.31 -12.35 15.31
C LEU A 61 -12.72 -11.79 15.30
N THR A 62 -13.07 -11.05 16.36
CA THR A 62 -14.40 -10.44 16.49
C THR A 62 -14.45 -9.15 15.69
N ALA A 63 -15.45 -9.01 14.80
CA ALA A 63 -15.71 -7.80 14.04
C ALA A 63 -16.19 -6.66 14.94
N GLY A 64 -15.86 -5.43 14.57
CA GLY A 64 -16.34 -4.23 15.27
C GLY A 64 -15.70 -2.97 14.69
N ALA A 65 -16.31 -1.82 14.89
CA ALA A 65 -15.84 -0.54 14.30
C ALA A 65 -14.41 -0.15 14.67
N LYS A 66 -13.84 -0.76 15.73
CA LYS A 66 -12.48 -0.48 16.23
C LYS A 66 -11.51 -1.65 16.03
N TYR A 67 -11.97 -2.75 15.44
CA TYR A 67 -11.20 -3.99 15.36
C TYR A 67 -11.06 -4.47 13.92
N VAL A 68 -9.87 -4.93 13.60
CA VAL A 68 -9.58 -5.59 12.33
C VAL A 68 -9.89 -7.08 12.49
N SER A 69 -10.79 -7.59 11.65
CA SER A 69 -11.24 -8.99 11.71
C SER A 69 -11.17 -9.72 10.35
N GLY A 70 -10.68 -9.06 9.32
CA GLY A 70 -10.54 -9.61 7.96
C GLY A 70 -9.49 -8.86 7.16
N ASP A 71 -9.31 -9.27 5.92
CA ASP A 71 -8.35 -8.67 4.99
C ASP A 71 -8.71 -7.21 4.69
N ILE A 72 -7.74 -6.31 4.83
CA ILE A 72 -7.92 -4.87 4.59
C ILE A 72 -6.67 -4.24 3.98
N SER A 73 -6.84 -3.02 3.46
CA SER A 73 -5.73 -2.14 3.07
C SER A 73 -5.64 -0.97 4.07
N VAL A 74 -4.44 -0.73 4.62
CA VAL A 74 -4.23 0.27 5.68
C VAL A 74 -2.93 1.02 5.42
N MET A 75 -2.88 2.30 5.78
CA MET A 75 -1.67 3.12 5.69
C MET A 75 -0.54 2.56 6.55
N SER A 76 0.69 2.74 6.11
CA SER A 76 1.88 2.41 6.91
C SER A 76 1.82 3.07 8.30
N ASP A 77 2.41 2.41 9.30
CA ASP A 77 2.47 2.87 10.71
C ASP A 77 1.10 3.03 11.42
N SER A 78 -0.01 2.56 10.81
CA SER A 78 -1.33 2.58 11.45
C SER A 78 -1.36 1.71 12.69
N LEU A 79 -2.04 2.18 13.73
CA LEU A 79 -2.32 1.37 14.92
C LEU A 79 -3.46 0.39 14.63
N LEU A 80 -3.16 -0.88 14.68
CA LEU A 80 -4.12 -1.98 14.50
C LEU A 80 -4.58 -2.49 15.85
N SER A 81 -5.87 -2.84 15.94
CA SER A 81 -6.46 -3.46 17.12
C SER A 81 -7.20 -4.72 16.69
N PHE A 82 -6.93 -5.83 17.35
CA PHE A 82 -7.55 -7.13 17.09
C PHE A 82 -8.28 -7.59 18.35
N SER A 83 -9.56 -7.93 18.22
CA SER A 83 -10.35 -8.54 19.29
C SER A 83 -10.35 -10.04 19.05
N ILE A 84 -9.63 -10.79 19.88
CA ILE A 84 -9.44 -12.23 19.77
C ILE A 84 -10.41 -12.94 20.71
N ALA A 85 -11.19 -13.88 20.19
CA ALA A 85 -12.01 -14.81 20.96
C ALA A 85 -11.48 -16.23 20.72
N ALA A 86 -11.18 -16.95 21.80
CA ALA A 86 -10.78 -18.36 21.72
C ALA A 86 -11.52 -19.20 22.75
N THR A 87 -11.85 -20.46 22.38
CA THR A 87 -12.45 -21.45 23.27
C THR A 87 -11.68 -22.74 23.20
N SER A 88 -11.63 -23.45 24.32
CA SER A 88 -11.01 -24.78 24.38
C SER A 88 -11.82 -25.81 23.58
N GLY A 89 -11.12 -26.85 23.11
CA GLY A 89 -11.74 -28.06 22.58
C GLY A 89 -11.93 -29.09 23.68
N SER A 90 -10.92 -29.94 23.92
CA SER A 90 -10.97 -31.01 24.91
C SER A 90 -10.28 -30.68 26.23
N GLY A 91 -9.29 -29.79 26.22
CA GLY A 91 -8.55 -29.37 27.42
C GLY A 91 -8.65 -27.86 27.62
N ASN A 92 -8.31 -27.36 28.80
CA ASN A 92 -8.23 -25.91 29.02
C ASN A 92 -7.28 -25.25 28.02
N LEU A 93 -7.56 -24.00 27.66
CA LEU A 93 -6.59 -23.19 26.93
C LEU A 93 -5.30 -23.05 27.76
N SER A 94 -4.16 -23.07 27.09
CA SER A 94 -2.83 -22.89 27.69
C SER A 94 -2.12 -21.64 27.18
N GLY A 95 -2.47 -21.11 25.99
CA GLY A 95 -1.85 -19.91 25.47
C GLY A 95 -2.53 -19.35 24.23
N ILE A 96 -2.33 -18.04 24.05
CA ILE A 96 -2.63 -17.27 22.82
C ILE A 96 -1.34 -16.64 22.33
N ASN A 97 -1.00 -16.90 21.09
CA ASN A 97 0.15 -16.27 20.42
C ASN A 97 -0.32 -15.49 19.18
N ALA A 98 0.31 -14.34 18.94
CA ALA A 98 0.13 -13.63 17.69
C ALA A 98 1.49 -13.23 17.10
N ASN A 99 1.64 -13.49 15.81
CA ASN A 99 2.83 -13.16 15.03
C ASN A 99 2.45 -12.58 13.67
N TYR A 100 3.42 -11.97 12.99
CA TYR A 100 3.24 -11.49 11.63
C TYR A 100 4.45 -11.78 10.76
N SER A 101 4.23 -11.83 9.46
CA SER A 101 5.28 -11.84 8.44
C SER A 101 5.02 -10.76 7.40
N VAL A 102 6.09 -10.19 6.83
CA VAL A 102 6.02 -9.20 5.75
C VAL A 102 6.50 -9.88 4.47
N ASN A 103 5.68 -9.88 3.42
CA ASN A 103 5.99 -10.48 2.11
C ASN A 103 6.50 -11.94 2.20
N GLY A 104 5.97 -12.72 3.14
CA GLY A 104 6.39 -14.10 3.35
C GLY A 104 7.76 -14.31 4.02
N ALA A 105 8.39 -13.24 4.54
CA ALA A 105 9.61 -13.32 5.32
C ALA A 105 9.39 -14.06 6.67
N ALA A 106 10.46 -14.27 7.42
CA ALA A 106 10.41 -14.91 8.75
C ALA A 106 9.39 -14.19 9.66
N THR A 107 8.62 -15.00 10.40
CA THR A 107 7.60 -14.49 11.32
C THR A 107 8.22 -13.80 12.52
N LYS A 108 7.58 -12.72 12.97
CA LYS A 108 7.93 -11.97 14.19
C LYS A 108 6.77 -12.05 15.17
N SER A 109 7.02 -12.50 16.40
CA SER A 109 6.03 -12.48 17.46
C SER A 109 5.83 -11.04 17.96
N PHE A 110 4.58 -10.65 18.22
CA PHE A 110 4.25 -9.38 18.84
C PHE A 110 3.31 -9.53 20.05
N PHE A 111 2.78 -10.74 20.27
CA PHE A 111 1.98 -11.07 21.44
C PHE A 111 2.16 -12.56 21.76
N ASP A 112 2.39 -12.86 23.05
CA ASP A 112 2.43 -14.21 23.58
C ASP A 112 1.94 -14.16 25.03
N SER A 113 0.91 -14.91 25.35
CA SER A 113 0.29 -14.91 26.67
C SER A 113 -0.15 -16.31 27.08
N ALA A 114 0.30 -16.73 28.24
CA ALA A 114 -0.28 -17.89 28.90
C ALA A 114 -1.72 -17.56 29.34
N VAL A 115 -2.63 -18.45 29.08
CA VAL A 115 -4.04 -18.33 29.44
C VAL A 115 -4.49 -19.62 30.13
N THR A 116 -5.48 -19.52 31.00
CA THR A 116 -6.07 -20.67 31.69
C THR A 116 -7.57 -20.60 31.64
N GLY A 117 -8.24 -21.74 31.48
CA GLY A 117 -9.70 -21.84 31.43
C GLY A 117 -10.23 -22.21 30.05
N ASN A 118 -11.55 -22.29 29.93
CA ASN A 118 -12.21 -22.81 28.74
C ASN A 118 -12.44 -21.77 27.64
N ALA A 119 -12.32 -20.49 27.95
CA ALA A 119 -12.49 -19.40 26.98
C ALA A 119 -11.68 -18.17 27.38
N VAL A 120 -11.25 -17.41 26.39
CA VAL A 120 -10.58 -16.10 26.56
C VAL A 120 -11.06 -15.14 25.49
N ASN A 121 -11.25 -13.87 25.92
CA ASN A 121 -11.42 -12.74 25.02
C ASN A 121 -10.34 -11.72 25.39
N CYS A 122 -9.55 -11.31 24.41
CA CYS A 122 -8.52 -10.29 24.62
C CYS A 122 -8.40 -9.34 23.43
N ILE A 123 -7.91 -8.14 23.69
CA ILE A 123 -7.62 -7.15 22.67
C ILE A 123 -6.10 -7.00 22.57
N VAL A 124 -5.59 -7.19 21.36
CA VAL A 124 -4.17 -7.05 21.06
C VAL A 124 -4.00 -5.88 20.10
N LYS A 125 -3.01 -5.02 20.37
CA LYS A 125 -2.73 -3.85 19.55
C LYS A 125 -1.28 -3.91 19.05
N THR A 126 -1.07 -3.51 17.81
CA THR A 126 0.27 -3.36 17.23
C THR A 126 0.27 -2.26 16.16
N ARG A 127 1.44 -1.69 15.88
CA ARG A 127 1.60 -0.83 14.71
C ARG A 127 1.93 -1.68 13.49
N LEU A 128 1.33 -1.29 12.36
CA LEU A 128 1.58 -1.96 11.08
C LEU A 128 3.02 -1.69 10.65
N ALA A 129 3.82 -2.75 10.57
CA ALA A 129 5.16 -2.71 10.00
C ALA A 129 5.06 -2.94 8.50
N GLY A 130 5.96 -2.30 7.73
CA GLY A 130 6.06 -2.51 6.29
C GLY A 130 6.09 -1.20 5.51
N SER A 131 6.55 -1.30 4.28
CA SER A 131 6.56 -0.24 3.28
C SER A 131 5.28 -0.31 2.42
N VAL A 132 5.01 0.74 1.66
CA VAL A 132 3.91 0.72 0.68
C VAL A 132 4.07 -0.48 -0.26
N ASP A 133 2.95 -1.12 -0.60
CA ASP A 133 2.83 -2.36 -1.37
C ASP A 133 3.21 -3.65 -0.62
N ASP A 134 3.73 -3.57 0.60
CA ASP A 134 3.96 -4.77 1.38
C ASP A 134 2.64 -5.46 1.77
N VAL A 135 2.71 -6.77 1.80
CA VAL A 135 1.63 -7.63 2.32
C VAL A 135 2.05 -8.20 3.66
N VAL A 136 1.35 -7.81 4.72
CA VAL A 136 1.59 -8.28 6.08
C VAL A 136 0.54 -9.31 6.45
N VAL A 137 0.97 -10.53 6.76
CA VAL A 137 0.10 -11.61 7.22
C VAL A 137 0.20 -11.69 8.73
N PHE A 138 -0.90 -11.50 9.42
CA PHE A 138 -1.03 -11.68 10.86
C PHE A 138 -1.64 -13.05 11.14
N ASN A 139 -1.01 -13.82 12.03
CA ASN A 139 -1.46 -15.13 12.47
C ASN A 139 -1.74 -15.09 13.96
N PHE A 140 -2.90 -15.62 14.35
CA PHE A 140 -3.36 -15.73 15.73
C PHE A 140 -3.59 -17.19 16.06
N THR A 141 -2.90 -17.70 17.07
CA THR A 141 -2.91 -19.11 17.42
C THR A 141 -3.40 -19.30 18.85
N ALA A 142 -4.41 -20.14 19.04
CA ALA A 142 -4.80 -20.67 20.34
C ALA A 142 -4.19 -22.05 20.54
N LYS A 143 -3.67 -22.30 21.76
CA LYS A 143 -3.16 -23.62 22.20
C LYS A 143 -3.94 -24.10 23.42
N ASP A 144 -4.14 -25.40 23.53
CA ASP A 144 -4.68 -26.03 24.71
C ASP A 144 -3.60 -26.77 25.54
N ALA A 145 -3.99 -27.25 26.72
CA ALA A 145 -3.10 -27.98 27.63
C ALA A 145 -2.68 -29.34 27.08
N ASN A 146 -3.41 -29.88 26.09
CA ASN A 146 -3.10 -31.16 25.42
C ASN A 146 -2.11 -30.94 24.25
N GLY A 147 -1.63 -29.74 24.03
CA GLY A 147 -0.67 -29.40 22.96
C GLY A 147 -1.31 -29.19 21.58
N GLN A 148 -2.63 -29.23 21.47
CA GLN A 148 -3.32 -28.96 20.22
C GLN A 148 -3.39 -27.47 19.96
N SER A 149 -3.46 -27.09 18.70
CA SER A 149 -3.54 -25.65 18.32
C SER A 149 -4.40 -25.43 17.08
N THR A 150 -4.96 -24.23 17.01
CA THR A 150 -5.67 -23.71 15.85
C THR A 150 -5.18 -22.30 15.56
N THR A 151 -5.00 -21.97 14.29
CA THR A 151 -4.55 -20.65 13.84
C THR A 151 -5.58 -20.05 12.88
N THR A 152 -5.87 -18.75 13.06
CA THR A 152 -6.56 -17.92 12.09
C THR A 152 -5.62 -16.85 11.58
N SER A 153 -5.79 -16.43 10.31
CA SER A 153 -4.89 -15.48 9.65
C SER A 153 -5.68 -14.40 8.93
N ILE A 154 -5.12 -13.20 8.88
CA ILE A 154 -5.61 -12.11 8.06
C ILE A 154 -4.46 -11.47 7.30
N LYS A 155 -4.78 -10.87 6.15
CA LYS A 155 -3.84 -10.21 5.27
C LYS A 155 -4.09 -8.70 5.26
N ILE A 156 -3.05 -7.92 5.48
CA ILE A 156 -3.11 -6.47 5.41
C ILE A 156 -2.16 -5.98 4.32
N THR A 157 -2.70 -5.23 3.35
CA THR A 157 -1.89 -4.55 2.33
C THR A 157 -1.56 -3.16 2.82
N VAL A 158 -0.27 -2.81 2.82
CA VAL A 158 0.19 -1.47 3.19
C VAL A 158 -0.03 -0.52 2.01
N ILE A 159 -0.77 0.55 2.25
CA ILE A 159 -1.02 1.60 1.24
C ILE A 159 -0.35 2.92 1.67
N PRO A 160 -0.08 3.85 0.71
CA PRO A 160 0.47 5.16 1.05
C PRO A 160 -0.50 5.96 1.92
N PRO A 161 0.01 6.91 2.70
CA PRO A 161 -0.83 7.83 3.45
C PRO A 161 -1.71 8.65 2.49
N THR A 162 -2.93 8.97 2.91
CA THR A 162 -3.83 9.83 2.14
C THR A 162 -3.43 11.29 2.34
N VAL A 163 -2.69 11.84 1.38
CA VAL A 163 -2.23 13.22 1.37
C VAL A 163 -2.87 13.95 0.18
N PRO A 164 -3.27 15.23 0.34
CA PRO A 164 -3.72 16.05 -0.78
C PRO A 164 -2.67 16.15 -1.88
N LEU A 165 -3.12 16.34 -3.12
CA LEU A 165 -2.25 16.60 -4.27
C LEU A 165 -2.20 18.09 -4.58
N LEU A 166 -1.01 18.59 -4.87
CA LEU A 166 -0.79 19.92 -5.44
C LEU A 166 -0.84 19.87 -6.97
N GLY A 167 -1.43 20.88 -7.57
CA GLY A 167 -1.50 21.05 -9.01
C GLY A 167 -0.49 22.08 -9.50
N PHE A 168 0.25 21.75 -10.56
CA PHE A 168 1.19 22.62 -11.28
C PHE A 168 0.69 22.80 -12.71
N GLN A 169 0.79 24.01 -13.24
CA GLN A 169 0.26 24.35 -14.57
C GLN A 169 1.35 24.91 -15.47
N SER A 170 1.12 24.83 -16.78
CA SER A 170 1.93 25.48 -17.82
C SER A 170 3.42 25.11 -17.78
N GLN A 171 3.72 23.84 -17.50
CA GLN A 171 5.08 23.33 -17.57
C GLN A 171 5.41 22.94 -19.01
N LEU A 172 6.68 23.07 -19.41
CA LEU A 172 7.11 22.86 -20.79
C LEU A 172 8.18 21.76 -20.87
N VAL A 173 8.10 20.95 -21.92
CA VAL A 173 9.19 20.06 -22.38
C VAL A 173 9.38 20.33 -23.86
N TYR A 174 10.53 20.83 -24.22
CA TYR A 174 10.91 21.11 -25.59
C TYR A 174 11.44 19.87 -26.31
N ASN A 175 11.51 19.97 -27.64
CA ASN A 175 12.18 18.98 -28.49
C ASN A 175 13.59 18.69 -27.98
N THR A 176 13.94 17.42 -27.82
CA THR A 176 15.24 16.94 -27.30
C THR A 176 16.45 17.49 -28.08
N ASN A 177 16.28 17.95 -29.31
CA ASN A 177 17.32 18.59 -30.10
C ASN A 177 17.51 20.08 -29.80
N ASN A 178 16.66 20.68 -28.96
CA ASN A 178 16.84 22.03 -28.48
C ASN A 178 18.07 22.11 -27.56
N THR A 179 18.90 23.16 -27.70
CA THR A 179 20.11 23.36 -26.89
C THR A 179 19.98 24.49 -25.87
N GLY A 180 18.91 25.29 -25.96
CA GLY A 180 18.73 26.47 -25.13
C GLY A 180 17.56 26.40 -24.13
N PHE A 181 16.70 25.40 -24.27
CA PHE A 181 15.51 25.22 -23.42
C PHE A 181 15.50 23.85 -22.75
N GLU A 182 14.57 23.68 -21.81
CA GLU A 182 14.38 22.45 -21.03
C GLU A 182 13.76 21.35 -21.89
N VAL A 183 14.52 20.30 -22.16
CA VAL A 183 14.12 19.16 -23.00
C VAL A 183 13.63 17.96 -22.19
N ALA A 184 13.67 18.08 -20.86
CA ALA A 184 13.16 17.09 -19.93
C ALA A 184 12.59 17.77 -18.68
N TYR A 185 11.98 16.99 -17.79
CA TYR A 185 11.36 17.51 -16.58
C TYR A 185 11.53 16.54 -15.40
N ASP A 186 11.86 17.08 -14.23
CA ASP A 186 11.86 16.41 -12.94
C ASP A 186 10.51 16.68 -12.26
N LEU A 187 9.61 15.69 -12.27
CA LEU A 187 8.27 15.82 -11.70
C LEU A 187 8.30 15.98 -10.18
N ASN A 188 9.30 15.36 -9.53
CA ASN A 188 9.45 15.45 -8.08
C ASN A 188 9.82 16.88 -7.66
N LYS A 189 10.85 17.46 -8.24
CA LYS A 189 11.30 18.82 -7.92
C LYS A 189 10.45 19.92 -8.57
N GLY A 190 9.69 19.59 -9.61
CA GLY A 190 8.90 20.55 -10.33
C GLY A 190 9.73 21.49 -11.19
N VAL A 191 10.80 21.00 -11.82
CA VAL A 191 11.73 21.82 -12.60
C VAL A 191 12.02 21.23 -13.98
N GLY A 192 12.09 22.12 -14.97
CA GLY A 192 12.60 21.80 -16.30
C GLY A 192 14.10 21.50 -16.26
N LEU A 193 14.55 20.62 -17.16
CA LEU A 193 15.92 20.12 -17.21
C LEU A 193 16.51 20.31 -18.60
N LEU A 194 17.72 20.85 -18.66
CA LEU A 194 18.53 20.92 -19.88
C LEU A 194 19.00 19.52 -20.31
N LYS A 195 19.40 19.39 -21.57
CA LYS A 195 19.83 18.12 -22.18
C LYS A 195 20.92 17.40 -21.39
N GLY A 196 21.88 18.12 -20.82
CA GLY A 196 23.00 17.59 -20.05
C GLY A 196 22.69 17.22 -18.59
N ALA A 197 21.46 17.40 -18.13
CA ALA A 197 21.08 17.04 -16.76
C ALA A 197 21.18 15.54 -16.49
N SER A 198 21.30 15.15 -15.20
CA SER A 198 21.39 13.75 -14.80
C SER A 198 20.20 12.93 -15.30
N ALA A 199 20.48 11.78 -15.88
CA ALA A 199 19.47 10.83 -16.36
C ALA A 199 18.50 10.40 -15.24
N THR A 200 18.98 10.31 -13.99
CA THR A 200 18.16 9.89 -12.84
C THR A 200 17.07 10.88 -12.45
N LEU A 201 17.10 12.11 -12.98
CA LEU A 201 16.11 13.16 -12.69
C LEU A 201 15.10 13.34 -13.81
N LYS A 202 15.32 12.74 -15.00
CA LYS A 202 14.47 12.97 -16.17
C LYS A 202 13.25 12.05 -16.16
N ASP A 203 12.17 12.46 -15.50
CA ASP A 203 10.90 11.73 -15.45
C ASP A 203 10.14 11.79 -16.76
N LEU A 204 10.13 12.97 -17.38
CA LEU A 204 9.56 13.21 -18.72
C LEU A 204 10.64 13.78 -19.62
N MET A 205 10.72 13.29 -20.85
CA MET A 205 11.53 13.89 -21.90
C MET A 205 10.91 13.59 -23.27
N ASP A 206 11.09 14.49 -24.22
CA ASP A 206 10.72 14.24 -25.60
C ASP A 206 11.69 13.22 -26.24
N MET A 207 11.12 12.29 -27.02
CA MET A 207 11.84 11.19 -27.65
C MET A 207 12.29 11.49 -29.08
N SER A 208 12.27 12.75 -29.51
CA SER A 208 12.84 13.15 -30.81
C SER A 208 14.35 12.83 -30.87
N THR A 209 14.77 12.22 -31.95
CA THR A 209 16.20 11.97 -32.20
C THR A 209 16.76 13.00 -33.19
N SER A 210 18.07 13.15 -33.25
CA SER A 210 18.75 14.04 -34.22
C SER A 210 18.49 13.67 -35.68
N ALA A 211 18.11 12.41 -35.94
CA ALA A 211 17.75 11.90 -37.27
C ALA A 211 16.29 12.20 -37.65
N MET A 212 15.44 12.61 -36.67
CA MET A 212 14.03 12.94 -36.94
C MET A 212 13.92 14.34 -37.51
N ALA A 213 13.30 14.44 -38.67
CA ALA A 213 12.99 15.73 -39.30
C ALA A 213 11.85 16.49 -38.59
N GLN A 214 11.03 15.77 -37.81
CA GLN A 214 9.84 16.29 -37.15
C GLN A 214 9.85 15.97 -35.65
N PHE A 215 9.09 16.77 -34.89
CA PHE A 215 8.86 16.56 -33.48
C PHE A 215 8.13 15.26 -33.20
N SER A 216 8.65 14.40 -32.28
CA SER A 216 8.10 13.07 -32.04
C SER A 216 6.73 13.09 -31.38
N LYS A 217 6.51 14.07 -30.51
CA LYS A 217 5.33 14.14 -29.63
C LYS A 217 5.15 12.86 -28.81
N ILE A 218 6.24 12.27 -28.38
CA ILE A 218 6.26 11.06 -27.54
C ILE A 218 7.06 11.39 -26.30
N TRP A 219 6.52 11.11 -25.13
CA TRP A 219 7.30 11.16 -23.89
C TRP A 219 7.92 9.80 -23.58
N GLY A 220 9.15 9.85 -23.13
CA GLY A 220 9.89 8.79 -22.48
C GLY A 220 10.59 9.29 -21.25
N SER A 221 11.58 8.53 -20.78
CA SER A 221 12.30 8.83 -19.54
C SER A 221 13.67 8.16 -19.54
N ASP A 222 14.69 8.86 -19.05
CA ASP A 222 16.02 8.29 -18.81
C ASP A 222 16.10 7.60 -17.44
N ASN A 223 15.24 7.95 -16.48
CA ASN A 223 15.22 7.36 -15.14
C ASN A 223 14.33 6.11 -15.02
N LYS A 224 13.86 5.55 -16.14
CA LYS A 224 12.98 4.37 -16.20
C LYS A 224 11.55 4.60 -15.72
N SER A 225 11.04 5.82 -15.76
CA SER A 225 9.63 6.10 -15.51
C SER A 225 8.71 5.23 -16.38
N LYS A 226 7.52 4.94 -15.88
CA LYS A 226 6.48 4.19 -16.58
C LYS A 226 5.25 5.07 -16.77
N PHE A 227 4.58 4.87 -17.88
CA PHE A 227 3.45 5.66 -18.34
C PHE A 227 2.21 4.79 -18.54
N VAL A 228 1.08 5.24 -18.04
CA VAL A 228 -0.23 4.61 -18.26
C VAL A 228 -1.19 5.70 -18.74
N LYS A 229 -1.77 5.55 -19.93
CA LYS A 229 -2.83 6.47 -20.38
C LYS A 229 -4.11 6.18 -19.59
N VAL A 230 -4.71 7.24 -19.01
CA VAL A 230 -5.92 7.16 -18.20
C VAL A 230 -6.99 8.11 -18.73
N SER A 231 -8.18 8.10 -18.14
CA SER A 231 -9.27 9.00 -18.54
C SER A 231 -8.92 10.46 -18.28
N SER A 232 -9.37 11.36 -19.15
CA SER A 232 -9.25 12.82 -18.92
C SER A 232 -9.95 13.25 -17.63
N ASN A 233 -11.01 12.58 -17.21
CA ASN A 233 -11.72 12.84 -15.97
C ASN A 233 -10.87 12.54 -14.73
N ASP A 234 -9.91 11.61 -14.81
CA ASP A 234 -9.03 11.29 -13.70
C ASP A 234 -8.22 12.50 -13.26
N PHE A 235 -7.80 13.36 -14.20
CA PHE A 235 -7.08 14.59 -13.85
C PHE A 235 -7.93 15.53 -12.98
N THR A 236 -9.22 15.64 -13.26
CA THR A 236 -10.13 16.48 -12.46
C THR A 236 -10.41 15.86 -11.11
N ASN A 237 -10.66 14.55 -11.06
CA ASN A 237 -11.09 13.81 -9.89
C ASN A 237 -9.97 13.51 -8.89
N ALA A 238 -8.72 13.41 -9.37
CA ALA A 238 -7.58 13.11 -8.51
C ALA A 238 -7.31 14.26 -7.52
N SER A 239 -7.51 14.01 -6.25
CA SER A 239 -7.29 14.95 -5.16
C SER A 239 -6.33 14.44 -4.08
N THR A 240 -6.00 13.15 -4.07
CA THR A 240 -5.20 12.53 -3.03
C THR A 240 -4.23 11.47 -3.59
N THR A 241 -3.18 11.17 -2.82
CA THR A 241 -2.24 10.07 -3.12
C THR A 241 -2.92 8.72 -3.23
N THR A 242 -3.94 8.45 -2.41
CA THR A 242 -4.73 7.22 -2.46
C THR A 242 -5.45 7.07 -3.80
N TYR A 243 -5.93 8.18 -4.39
CA TYR A 243 -6.54 8.14 -5.73
C TYR A 243 -5.51 7.68 -6.77
N LEU A 244 -4.33 8.28 -6.80
CA LEU A 244 -3.25 7.90 -7.74
C LEU A 244 -2.80 6.45 -7.54
N TYR A 245 -2.67 6.02 -6.29
CA TYR A 245 -2.29 4.65 -5.97
C TYR A 245 -3.32 3.63 -6.49
N ASN A 246 -4.61 3.86 -6.25
CA ASN A 246 -5.67 3.00 -6.74
C ASN A 246 -5.73 2.98 -8.27
N LEU A 247 -5.56 4.15 -8.90
CA LEU A 247 -5.52 4.29 -10.35
C LEU A 247 -4.32 3.51 -10.94
N TRP A 248 -3.14 3.58 -10.31
CA TRP A 248 -1.97 2.80 -10.70
C TRP A 248 -2.23 1.30 -10.55
N LYS A 249 -2.74 0.87 -9.41
CA LYS A 249 -3.02 -0.53 -9.14
C LYS A 249 -3.98 -1.15 -10.15
N ALA A 250 -4.98 -0.39 -10.58
CA ALA A 250 -5.95 -0.84 -11.59
C ALA A 250 -5.37 -0.92 -13.01
N ASN A 251 -4.34 -0.13 -13.34
CA ASN A 251 -3.90 0.06 -14.73
C ASN A 251 -2.42 -0.31 -14.98
N SER A 252 -1.63 -0.63 -13.95
CA SER A 252 -0.17 -0.86 -14.05
C SER A 252 0.23 -1.99 -15.02
N ALA A 253 -0.65 -2.95 -15.27
CA ALA A 253 -0.42 -4.02 -16.24
C ALA A 253 -0.23 -3.49 -17.68
N THR A 254 -0.75 -2.29 -18.00
CA THR A 254 -0.62 -1.65 -19.32
C THR A 254 0.51 -0.60 -19.37
N ALA A 255 1.32 -0.51 -18.31
CA ALA A 255 2.37 0.49 -18.22
C ALA A 255 3.49 0.27 -19.24
N THR A 256 3.84 1.33 -19.94
CA THR A 256 4.88 1.34 -20.98
C THR A 256 6.06 2.23 -20.56
N SER A 257 7.21 2.08 -21.23
CA SER A 257 8.38 2.95 -21.04
C SER A 257 8.30 4.27 -21.82
N GLN A 258 7.34 4.38 -22.72
CA GLN A 258 7.08 5.56 -23.56
C GLN A 258 5.57 5.69 -23.75
N THR A 259 5.10 6.92 -24.00
CA THR A 259 3.71 7.15 -24.39
C THR A 259 3.49 6.77 -25.86
N ALA A 260 2.23 6.63 -26.26
CA ALA A 260 1.87 6.81 -27.68
C ALA A 260 2.11 8.27 -28.11
N VAL A 261 1.94 8.58 -29.40
CA VAL A 261 1.94 9.97 -29.87
C VAL A 261 0.88 10.75 -29.10
N LEU A 262 1.32 11.81 -28.45
CA LEU A 262 0.51 12.63 -27.55
C LEU A 262 -0.48 13.48 -28.33
N ALA A 263 -1.65 13.66 -27.75
CA ALA A 263 -2.66 14.64 -28.20
C ALA A 263 -3.02 15.58 -27.05
N GLN A 264 -3.45 16.79 -27.40
CA GLN A 264 -3.98 17.72 -26.43
C GLN A 264 -5.18 17.12 -25.68
N GLY A 265 -5.18 17.22 -24.36
CA GLY A 265 -6.18 16.61 -23.47
C GLY A 265 -5.82 15.22 -22.98
N ASP A 266 -4.80 14.58 -23.51
CA ASP A 266 -4.33 13.29 -23.01
C ASP A 266 -3.89 13.39 -21.56
N VAL A 267 -4.21 12.35 -20.77
CA VAL A 267 -3.82 12.23 -19.36
C VAL A 267 -3.05 10.94 -19.17
N TYR A 268 -1.90 11.06 -18.52
CA TYR A 268 -1.04 9.93 -18.17
C TYR A 268 -0.79 9.89 -16.67
N LEU A 269 -0.95 8.71 -16.10
CA LEU A 269 -0.39 8.40 -14.79
C LEU A 269 1.06 7.96 -15.00
N VAL A 270 1.98 8.66 -14.34
CA VAL A 270 3.42 8.46 -14.45
C VAL A 270 3.93 7.91 -13.13
N LYS A 271 4.62 6.76 -13.18
CA LYS A 271 5.41 6.26 -12.05
C LYS A 271 6.88 6.56 -12.32
N SER A 272 7.44 7.51 -11.57
CA SER A 272 8.85 7.85 -11.67
C SER A 272 9.74 6.66 -11.31
N GLY A 273 10.90 6.57 -11.95
CA GLY A 273 11.97 5.63 -11.60
C GLY A 273 12.91 6.16 -10.51
N GLN A 274 12.66 7.34 -9.95
CA GLN A 274 13.43 7.88 -8.82
C GLN A 274 13.21 7.04 -7.56
N ASP A 275 14.27 6.92 -6.74
CA ASP A 275 14.20 6.22 -5.45
C ASP A 275 13.73 7.20 -4.36
N ILE A 276 12.41 7.46 -4.36
CA ILE A 276 11.74 8.33 -3.40
C ILE A 276 10.46 7.66 -2.88
N PRO A 277 9.96 8.06 -1.70
CA PRO A 277 8.85 7.35 -1.04
C PRO A 277 7.54 7.29 -1.84
N PHE A 278 7.25 8.34 -2.62
CA PHE A 278 6.06 8.38 -3.47
C PHE A 278 6.41 8.87 -4.86
N THR A 279 6.13 8.05 -5.87
CA THR A 279 6.62 8.23 -7.24
C THR A 279 5.51 8.37 -8.28
N LEU A 280 4.25 8.55 -7.86
CA LEU A 280 3.11 8.65 -8.78
C LEU A 280 2.72 10.11 -9.02
N TYR A 281 2.60 10.44 -10.30
CA TYR A 281 2.21 11.76 -10.79
C TYR A 281 1.11 11.62 -11.83
N LEU A 282 0.18 12.57 -11.87
CA LEU A 282 -0.84 12.62 -12.90
C LEU A 282 -0.58 13.80 -13.81
N VAL A 283 -0.32 13.54 -15.09
CA VAL A 283 0.14 14.55 -16.07
C VAL A 283 -0.89 14.69 -17.18
N LYS A 284 -1.31 15.92 -17.48
CA LYS A 284 -2.24 16.26 -18.54
C LYS A 284 -1.58 17.11 -19.59
N VAL A 285 -1.61 16.70 -20.84
CA VAL A 285 -1.17 17.50 -21.99
C VAL A 285 -2.16 18.65 -22.21
N THR A 286 -1.68 19.89 -22.07
CA THR A 286 -2.52 21.10 -22.23
C THR A 286 -2.37 21.74 -23.61
N LYS A 287 -1.18 21.64 -24.22
CA LYS A 287 -0.91 22.18 -25.56
C LYS A 287 0.23 21.38 -26.21
N ILE A 288 0.19 21.28 -27.51
CA ILE A 288 1.31 20.81 -28.34
C ILE A 288 1.61 21.89 -29.36
N GLN A 289 2.82 22.41 -29.33
CA GLN A 289 3.34 23.32 -30.34
C GLN A 289 4.28 22.54 -31.25
N ASP A 290 3.82 22.30 -32.46
CA ASP A 290 4.55 21.60 -33.51
C ASP A 290 4.61 22.55 -34.72
N ILE A 291 5.78 23.16 -34.93
CA ILE A 291 6.01 24.10 -36.01
C ILE A 291 6.52 23.29 -37.22
N ALA A 292 5.78 23.26 -38.30
CA ALA A 292 6.05 22.40 -39.48
C ALA A 292 7.39 22.70 -40.19
N THR A 293 8.25 23.58 -39.67
CA THR A 293 9.55 23.87 -40.24
C THR A 293 10.57 22.81 -39.86
N ILE A 294 11.06 22.04 -40.80
CA ILE A 294 12.08 21.03 -40.61
C ILE A 294 13.33 21.65 -39.95
N GLY A 295 13.82 21.01 -38.88
CA GLY A 295 14.97 21.49 -38.12
C GLY A 295 14.66 22.59 -37.10
N ASN A 296 13.40 22.96 -36.95
CA ASN A 296 12.99 23.82 -35.84
C ASN A 296 12.86 23.01 -34.56
N HIS A 297 13.73 23.31 -33.58
CA HIS A 297 13.75 22.61 -32.29
C HIS A 297 13.04 23.39 -31.19
N ASN A 298 12.26 24.44 -31.52
CA ASN A 298 11.45 25.21 -30.59
C ASN A 298 10.05 24.60 -30.36
N ASP A 299 9.81 23.40 -30.91
CA ASP A 299 8.61 22.63 -30.64
C ASP A 299 8.58 22.19 -29.18
N TYR A 300 7.41 22.19 -28.57
CA TYR A 300 7.23 21.82 -27.19
C TYR A 300 5.87 21.17 -26.91
N ILE A 301 5.83 20.47 -25.77
CA ILE A 301 4.60 20.03 -25.15
C ILE A 301 4.44 20.80 -23.85
N GLU A 302 3.30 21.51 -23.72
CA GLU A 302 2.87 22.11 -22.46
C GLU A 302 1.97 21.13 -21.73
N PHE A 303 2.17 21.04 -20.41
CA PHE A 303 1.41 20.15 -19.57
C PHE A 303 1.12 20.76 -18.19
N SER A 304 0.09 20.24 -17.57
CA SER A 304 -0.18 20.40 -16.13
C SER A 304 0.01 19.08 -15.43
N TYR A 305 0.41 19.09 -14.15
CA TYR A 305 0.53 17.83 -13.41
C TYR A 305 0.12 18.01 -11.96
N LYS A 306 -0.13 16.87 -11.31
CA LYS A 306 -0.42 16.77 -9.88
C LYS A 306 0.61 15.90 -9.20
N LYS A 307 1.10 16.32 -8.04
CA LYS A 307 2.01 15.58 -7.17
C LYS A 307 1.62 15.72 -5.71
N ILE A 308 2.24 14.93 -4.84
CA ILE A 308 2.16 15.08 -3.39
C ILE A 308 2.75 16.45 -2.98
N ASP A 309 2.22 17.03 -1.92
CA ASP A 309 2.82 18.15 -1.20
C ASP A 309 3.88 17.58 -0.25
N ASP A 310 5.16 17.85 -0.54
CA ASP A 310 6.33 17.36 0.21
C ASP A 310 6.70 18.31 1.35
#